data_8606283f173e4d99689eaf5755096a14
#
_entry.id   8606283f173e4d99689eaf5755096a14
#
_cell.length_a   1.000
_cell.length_b   1.000
_cell.length_c   1.000
_cell.angle_alpha   90.00
_cell.angle_beta   90.00
_cell.angle_gamma   90.00
#
_symmetry.space_group_name_H-M   'P 1'
#
loop_
_entity.id
_entity.type
_entity.pdbx_description
1 polymer ?
#
loop_
_entity_poly.entity_id
_entity_poly.type
_entity_poly.pdbx_seq_one_letter_code
_entity_poly.pdbx_strand_id
1 'polypeptide(L)'
;MKKYFSKYALILTLLLAVAILAACQSTSYSTTTPNTTIPPSPTPAPSPAPVGQAVTVNISALNYRFDKSDITVPAGAEVTMVFDNKEAVPHNVAIYTTPAATDIIFRGDVITGPKTITYHFTAPTTPGDYFFRCDIHPTVMTGTFTVTK
;
A
#
# COMPACT_ATOMS: atom_id res chain seq x y z
N MET A 1 39.98 -12.86 -23.20
CA MET A 1 39.37 -14.08 -23.74
C MET A 1 39.51 -15.18 -22.70
N LYS A 2 38.49 -15.45 -21.90
CA LYS A 2 38.32 -16.71 -21.15
C LYS A 2 36.84 -16.94 -20.92
N LYS A 3 36.34 -17.99 -21.55
CA LYS A 3 35.00 -18.53 -21.56
C LYS A 3 34.75 -19.20 -20.19
N TYR A 4 33.65 -18.85 -19.51
CA TYR A 4 33.08 -19.71 -18.48
C TYR A 4 31.79 -20.32 -19.02
N PHE A 5 31.92 -21.53 -19.50
CA PHE A 5 30.83 -22.43 -19.85
C PHE A 5 30.30 -23.13 -18.60
N SER A 6 29.02 -22.95 -18.37
CA SER A 6 28.02 -23.95 -18.02
C SER A 6 28.41 -25.17 -17.20
N LYS A 7 27.79 -25.30 -16.03
CA LYS A 7 27.62 -26.57 -15.31
C LYS A 7 26.22 -26.63 -14.69
N TYR A 8 25.19 -26.68 -15.49
CA TYR A 8 23.89 -27.23 -15.07
C TYR A 8 23.21 -27.88 -16.24
N ALA A 9 23.67 -29.07 -16.55
CA ALA A 9 22.95 -30.02 -17.36
C ALA A 9 22.91 -31.33 -16.61
N LEU A 10 21.75 -31.97 -16.66
CA LEU A 10 21.44 -33.35 -16.28
C LEU A 10 21.22 -33.66 -14.78
N ILE A 11 19.98 -33.66 -14.33
CA ILE A 11 19.38 -34.84 -13.68
C ILE A 11 17.96 -35.00 -14.23
N LEU A 12 17.84 -35.86 -15.21
CA LEU A 12 16.62 -36.47 -15.71
C LEU A 12 16.66 -37.91 -15.27
N THR A 13 15.50 -38.50 -15.03
CA THR A 13 15.15 -39.91 -14.71
C THR A 13 15.04 -40.19 -13.20
N LEU A 14 13.89 -40.68 -12.70
CA LEU A 14 13.33 -42.00 -12.96
C LEU A 14 11.89 -42.10 -12.43
N LEU A 15 11.01 -42.60 -13.26
CA LEU A 15 9.67 -43.11 -12.99
C LEU A 15 9.71 -44.26 -11.95
N LEU A 16 8.72 -44.32 -11.05
CA LEU A 16 8.13 -45.60 -10.69
C LEU A 16 6.65 -45.45 -10.29
N ALA A 17 5.79 -46.04 -11.11
CA ALA A 17 4.38 -46.23 -10.85
C ALA A 17 4.20 -47.40 -9.88
N VAL A 18 3.40 -47.23 -8.84
CA VAL A 18 2.82 -48.36 -8.09
C VAL A 18 1.32 -48.08 -7.97
N ALA A 19 0.55 -48.82 -8.74
CA ALA A 19 -0.89 -48.96 -8.61
C ALA A 19 -1.17 -49.99 -7.52
N ILE A 20 -1.91 -49.62 -6.49
CA ILE A 20 -2.53 -50.56 -5.55
C ILE A 20 -4.03 -50.30 -5.58
N LEU A 21 -4.76 -51.24 -6.24
CA LEU A 21 -6.20 -51.38 -6.10
C LEU A 21 -6.50 -51.97 -4.71
N ALA A 22 -7.22 -51.25 -3.89
CA ALA A 22 -7.95 -51.84 -2.76
C ALA A 22 -9.41 -51.47 -2.90
N ALA A 23 -10.19 -52.45 -3.34
CA ALA A 23 -11.64 -52.39 -3.33
C ALA A 23 -12.12 -52.62 -1.90
N CYS A 24 -12.73 -51.64 -1.30
CA CYS A 24 -13.55 -51.79 -0.12
C CYS A 24 -14.99 -51.46 -0.46
N GLN A 25 -15.82 -52.45 -0.45
CA GLN A 25 -17.28 -52.39 -0.56
C GLN A 25 -17.79 -51.71 0.75
N SER A 26 -18.41 -50.59 0.64
CA SER A 26 -19.10 -49.92 1.75
C SER A 26 -20.58 -50.16 1.64
N THR A 27 -21.11 -50.86 2.60
CA THR A 27 -22.53 -51.14 2.82
C THR A 27 -23.27 -49.80 3.08
N SER A 28 -24.27 -49.53 2.25
CA SER A 28 -25.12 -48.35 2.38
C SER A 28 -26.11 -48.52 3.54
N TYR A 29 -25.92 -47.77 4.60
CA TYR A 29 -26.97 -47.53 5.61
C TYR A 29 -27.71 -46.26 5.25
N SER A 30 -28.94 -46.38 4.79
CA SER A 30 -29.85 -45.22 4.65
C SER A 30 -30.37 -44.81 6.03
N THR A 31 -29.74 -43.86 6.66
CA THR A 31 -30.31 -43.18 7.82
C THR A 31 -31.02 -41.94 7.31
N THR A 32 -32.33 -41.95 7.27
CA THR A 32 -33.18 -40.82 6.98
C THR A 32 -33.15 -39.86 8.19
N THR A 33 -32.25 -38.88 8.17
CA THR A 33 -32.30 -37.77 9.13
C THR A 33 -33.26 -36.69 8.62
N PRO A 34 -34.16 -36.16 9.45
CA PRO A 34 -35.01 -35.06 9.06
C PRO A 34 -34.14 -33.85 8.75
N ASN A 35 -34.24 -33.36 7.51
CA ASN A 35 -33.57 -32.17 7.03
C ASN A 35 -34.18 -30.90 7.71
N THR A 36 -33.69 -30.53 8.88
CA THR A 36 -33.99 -29.22 9.46
C THR A 36 -33.13 -28.17 8.75
N THR A 37 -33.70 -27.55 7.75
CA THR A 37 -33.08 -26.42 7.05
C THR A 37 -33.04 -25.22 8.03
N ILE A 38 -31.91 -25.02 8.70
CA ILE A 38 -31.65 -23.80 9.45
C ILE A 38 -31.41 -22.71 8.40
N PRO A 39 -32.20 -21.60 8.37
CA PRO A 39 -31.92 -20.49 7.49
C PRO A 39 -30.50 -19.99 7.77
N PRO A 40 -29.71 -19.62 6.72
CA PRO A 40 -28.41 -19.03 6.96
C PRO A 40 -28.56 -17.77 7.80
N SER A 41 -27.84 -17.73 8.92
CA SER A 41 -27.72 -16.54 9.75
C SER A 41 -27.27 -15.38 8.86
N PRO A 42 -27.91 -14.19 8.94
CA PRO A 42 -27.50 -13.07 8.12
C PRO A 42 -26.03 -12.76 8.43
N THR A 43 -25.21 -12.80 7.41
CA THR A 43 -23.83 -12.33 7.46
C THR A 43 -23.84 -10.91 8.01
N PRO A 44 -23.13 -10.59 9.11
CA PRO A 44 -23.08 -9.23 9.61
C PRO A 44 -22.54 -8.33 8.49
N ALA A 45 -23.28 -7.26 8.19
CA ALA A 45 -22.84 -6.23 7.26
C ALA A 45 -21.47 -5.71 7.75
N PRO A 46 -20.51 -5.43 6.84
CA PRO A 46 -19.25 -4.86 7.24
C PRO A 46 -19.53 -3.58 8.03
N SER A 47 -18.96 -3.50 9.24
CA SER A 47 -19.00 -2.30 10.07
C SER A 47 -18.42 -1.15 9.24
N PRO A 48 -19.07 0.03 9.14
CA PRO A 48 -18.48 1.17 8.47
C PRO A 48 -17.11 1.42 9.11
N ALA A 49 -16.07 1.55 8.26
CA ALA A 49 -14.76 1.95 8.72
C ALA A 49 -14.89 3.27 9.52
N PRO A 50 -14.16 3.46 10.63
CA PRO A 50 -14.18 4.72 11.36
C PRO A 50 -13.91 5.85 10.38
N VAL A 51 -14.83 6.80 10.25
CA VAL A 51 -14.67 7.99 9.42
C VAL A 51 -13.56 8.80 10.07
N GLY A 52 -12.37 8.79 9.46
CA GLY A 52 -11.23 9.55 9.93
C GLY A 52 -11.58 11.05 9.94
N GLN A 53 -11.00 11.79 10.88
CA GLN A 53 -11.14 13.25 10.91
C GLN A 53 -10.64 13.85 9.58
N ALA A 54 -11.44 14.70 8.93
CA ALA A 54 -11.02 15.39 7.71
C ALA A 54 -10.02 16.51 8.06
N VAL A 55 -8.90 16.55 7.35
CA VAL A 55 -7.83 17.54 7.55
C VAL A 55 -7.42 18.14 6.21
N THR A 56 -7.29 19.47 6.17
CA THR A 56 -6.73 20.17 5.00
C THR A 56 -5.30 20.64 5.30
N VAL A 57 -4.37 20.27 4.42
CA VAL A 57 -2.97 20.64 4.46
C VAL A 57 -2.66 21.48 3.24
N ASN A 58 -2.13 22.70 3.44
CA ASN A 58 -1.62 23.53 2.34
C ASN A 58 -0.09 23.47 2.37
N ILE A 59 0.53 23.16 1.23
CA ILE A 59 1.99 23.13 1.08
C ILE A 59 2.37 23.74 -0.28
N SER A 60 3.45 24.49 -0.32
CA SER A 60 3.94 25.09 -1.57
C SER A 60 5.41 24.78 -1.84
N ALA A 61 5.78 24.79 -3.13
CA ALA A 61 7.15 24.63 -3.60
C ALA A 61 7.64 25.91 -4.28
N LEU A 62 8.82 26.38 -3.86
CA LEU A 62 9.53 27.51 -4.45
C LEU A 62 11.03 27.40 -4.17
N ASN A 63 11.87 27.72 -5.15
CA ASN A 63 13.33 27.66 -5.04
C ASN A 63 13.85 26.30 -4.54
N TYR A 64 13.28 25.21 -5.10
CA TYR A 64 13.62 23.82 -4.72
C TYR A 64 13.41 23.52 -3.24
N ARG A 65 12.41 24.14 -2.61
CA ARG A 65 12.05 23.92 -1.21
C ARG A 65 10.54 23.88 -1.03
N PHE A 66 10.09 23.09 -0.07
CA PHE A 66 8.77 23.24 0.49
C PHE A 66 8.73 24.43 1.49
N ASP A 67 7.58 25.07 1.62
CA ASP A 67 7.34 26.12 2.64
C ASP A 67 7.19 25.53 4.05
N LYS A 68 7.09 24.20 4.17
CA LYS A 68 6.98 23.44 5.41
C LYS A 68 7.97 22.29 5.44
N SER A 69 8.64 22.14 6.57
CA SER A 69 9.45 20.96 6.92
C SER A 69 8.67 19.91 7.73
N ASP A 70 7.54 20.34 8.32
CA ASP A 70 6.75 19.54 9.24
C ASP A 70 5.27 19.65 8.92
N ILE A 71 4.60 18.50 8.83
CA ILE A 71 3.16 18.35 8.61
C ILE A 71 2.64 17.43 9.71
N THR A 72 1.57 17.83 10.42
CA THR A 72 0.98 17.03 11.50
C THR A 72 -0.49 16.77 11.20
N VAL A 73 -0.91 15.51 11.27
CA VAL A 73 -2.29 15.06 11.07
C VAL A 73 -2.67 13.96 12.08
N PRO A 74 -3.96 13.77 12.41
CA PRO A 74 -4.41 12.65 13.22
C PRO A 74 -4.28 11.30 12.49
N ALA A 75 -4.16 10.22 13.26
CA ALA A 75 -4.15 8.86 12.74
C ALA A 75 -5.45 8.55 11.99
N GLY A 76 -5.32 7.97 10.79
CA GLY A 76 -6.46 7.62 9.94
C GLY A 76 -7.23 8.82 9.38
N ALA A 77 -6.70 10.03 9.46
CA ALA A 77 -7.36 11.21 8.92
C ALA A 77 -7.52 11.15 7.39
N GLU A 78 -8.65 11.62 6.88
CA GLU A 78 -8.85 11.89 5.46
C GLU A 78 -8.18 13.23 5.11
N VAL A 79 -7.04 13.15 4.43
CA VAL A 79 -6.21 14.32 4.13
C VAL A 79 -6.54 14.89 2.75
N THR A 80 -6.90 16.16 2.73
CA THR A 80 -6.95 16.97 1.50
C THR A 80 -5.70 17.85 1.48
N MET A 81 -4.74 17.55 0.62
CA MET A 81 -3.50 18.32 0.49
C MET A 81 -3.55 19.20 -0.74
N VAL A 82 -3.54 20.51 -0.53
CA VAL A 82 -3.44 21.52 -1.60
C VAL A 82 -1.96 21.84 -1.82
N PHE A 83 -1.43 21.38 -2.96
CA PHE A 83 -0.04 21.58 -3.34
C PHE A 83 0.06 22.69 -4.41
N ASP A 84 0.79 23.75 -4.09
CA ASP A 84 1.02 24.90 -4.96
C ASP A 84 2.47 24.94 -5.42
N ASN A 85 2.74 24.49 -6.65
CA ASN A 85 4.04 24.63 -7.28
C ASN A 85 4.14 26.03 -7.91
N LYS A 86 4.95 26.90 -7.29
CA LYS A 86 5.12 28.31 -7.68
C LYS A 86 6.20 28.56 -8.72
N GLU A 87 6.90 27.51 -9.17
CA GLU A 87 8.01 27.64 -10.13
C GLU A 87 7.85 26.73 -11.36
N ALA A 88 8.53 27.07 -12.44
CA ALA A 88 8.45 26.35 -13.71
C ALA A 88 9.28 25.05 -13.73
N VAL A 89 9.52 24.46 -12.57
CA VAL A 89 10.25 23.20 -12.38
C VAL A 89 9.25 22.13 -11.91
N PRO A 90 9.37 20.87 -12.37
CA PRO A 90 8.46 19.81 -11.94
C PRO A 90 8.69 19.43 -10.47
N HIS A 91 7.62 19.36 -9.70
CA HIS A 91 7.61 18.92 -8.31
C HIS A 91 6.41 18.05 -8.00
N ASN A 92 6.52 17.23 -6.95
CA ASN A 92 5.41 16.53 -6.32
C ASN A 92 5.60 16.50 -4.79
N VAL A 93 4.61 15.92 -4.10
CA VAL A 93 4.74 15.52 -2.69
C VAL A 93 4.51 14.01 -2.63
N ALA A 94 5.43 13.29 -2.01
CA ALA A 94 5.30 11.86 -1.75
C ALA A 94 5.63 11.58 -0.27
N ILE A 95 4.91 10.64 0.34
CA ILE A 95 5.03 10.25 1.76
C ILE A 95 5.47 8.80 1.83
N TYR A 96 6.43 8.52 2.68
CA TYR A 96 7.06 7.22 2.86
C TYR A 96 7.13 6.82 4.34
N THR A 97 7.28 5.54 4.60
CA THR A 97 7.45 5.05 5.97
C THR A 97 8.75 5.53 6.61
N THR A 98 9.81 5.67 5.81
CA THR A 98 11.16 6.04 6.28
C THR A 98 11.89 6.90 5.22
N PRO A 99 13.00 7.57 5.59
CA PRO A 99 13.84 8.30 4.63
C PRO A 99 14.46 7.44 3.53
N ALA A 100 14.52 6.09 3.69
CA ALA A 100 14.96 5.18 2.63
C ALA A 100 14.00 5.18 1.43
N ALA A 101 12.76 5.62 1.63
CA ALA A 101 11.71 5.80 0.62
C ALA A 101 11.42 4.53 -0.21
N THR A 102 11.51 3.36 0.43
CA THR A 102 11.18 2.06 -0.16
C THR A 102 9.68 1.77 -0.12
N ASP A 103 9.03 2.13 1.00
CA ASP A 103 7.62 1.84 1.24
C ASP A 103 6.79 3.12 1.15
N ILE A 104 5.98 3.18 0.10
CA ILE A 104 5.17 4.34 -0.25
C ILE A 104 3.86 4.31 0.53
N ILE A 105 3.52 5.41 1.20
CA ILE A 105 2.22 5.66 1.80
C ILE A 105 1.33 6.41 0.81
N PHE A 106 1.87 7.48 0.23
CA PHE A 106 1.19 8.31 -0.76
C PHE A 106 2.20 8.86 -1.77
N ARG A 107 1.79 8.97 -3.04
CA ARG A 107 2.57 9.65 -4.07
C ARG A 107 1.66 10.52 -4.91
N GLY A 108 1.84 11.82 -4.83
CA GLY A 108 1.14 12.80 -5.66
C GLY A 108 1.71 12.87 -7.08
N ASP A 109 0.86 13.29 -8.01
CA ASP A 109 1.26 13.55 -9.39
C ASP A 109 2.30 14.66 -9.46
N VAL A 110 3.25 14.50 -10.37
CA VAL A 110 4.23 15.54 -10.67
C VAL A 110 3.58 16.64 -11.49
N ILE A 111 3.71 17.89 -11.03
CA ILE A 111 3.22 19.06 -11.76
C ILE A 111 4.34 20.05 -12.03
N THR A 112 4.35 20.63 -13.23
CA THR A 112 5.17 21.79 -13.56
C THR A 112 4.33 23.05 -13.34
N GLY A 113 4.87 24.00 -12.58
CA GLY A 113 4.15 25.22 -12.21
C GLY A 113 4.45 26.42 -13.12
N PRO A 114 3.92 27.57 -12.76
CA PRO A 114 3.01 27.81 -11.65
C PRO A 114 1.70 27.05 -11.78
N LYS A 115 1.40 26.18 -10.83
CA LYS A 115 0.17 25.35 -10.86
C LYS A 115 -0.14 24.81 -9.46
N THR A 116 -1.43 24.78 -9.12
CA THR A 116 -1.94 24.13 -7.90
C THR A 116 -2.68 22.83 -8.27
N ILE A 117 -2.49 21.81 -7.44
CA ILE A 117 -3.23 20.54 -7.49
C ILE A 117 -3.71 20.17 -6.09
N THR A 118 -4.81 19.45 -6.01
CA THR A 118 -5.31 18.90 -4.77
C THR A 118 -5.16 17.37 -4.79
N TYR A 119 -4.50 16.85 -3.76
CA TYR A 119 -4.36 15.42 -3.50
C TYR A 119 -5.31 14.99 -2.40
N HIS A 120 -5.79 13.75 -2.47
CA HIS A 120 -6.61 13.12 -1.45
C HIS A 120 -6.01 11.77 -1.06
N PHE A 121 -5.82 11.55 0.22
CA PHE A 121 -5.32 10.28 0.75
C PHE A 121 -5.69 10.11 2.22
N THR A 122 -5.66 8.86 2.71
CA THR A 122 -5.86 8.56 4.14
C THR A 122 -4.50 8.49 4.83
N ALA A 123 -4.33 9.20 5.95
CA ALA A 123 -3.14 9.13 6.77
C ALA A 123 -2.97 7.74 7.40
N PRO A 124 -1.74 7.31 7.72
CA PRO A 124 -1.52 6.08 8.48
C PRO A 124 -2.34 6.02 9.77
N THR A 125 -2.81 4.84 10.12
CA THR A 125 -3.52 4.62 11.39
C THR A 125 -2.58 4.45 12.59
N THR A 126 -1.30 4.22 12.34
CA THR A 126 -0.27 4.10 13.38
C THR A 126 0.34 5.47 13.64
N PRO A 127 0.26 6.00 14.86
CA PRO A 127 0.96 7.24 15.22
C PRO A 127 2.47 7.11 15.11
N GLY A 128 3.14 8.18 14.69
CA GLY A 128 4.60 8.21 14.52
C GLY A 128 5.04 9.23 13.48
N ASP A 129 6.34 9.30 13.28
CA ASP A 129 6.96 10.15 12.28
C ASP A 129 7.22 9.36 11.02
N TYR A 130 6.77 9.93 9.92
CA TYR A 130 6.93 9.47 8.55
C TYR A 130 7.75 10.49 7.77
N PHE A 131 8.24 10.11 6.61
CA PHE A 131 9.07 10.95 5.79
C PHE A 131 8.29 11.45 4.57
N PHE A 132 8.38 12.74 4.25
CA PHE A 132 7.90 13.21 2.95
C PHE A 132 9.01 13.91 2.15
N ARG A 133 8.87 13.87 0.83
CA ARG A 133 9.81 14.50 -0.09
C ARG A 133 9.18 14.85 -1.44
N CYS A 134 9.91 15.60 -2.26
CA CYS A 134 9.72 15.64 -3.69
C CYS A 134 10.55 14.53 -4.35
N ASP A 135 9.93 13.66 -5.17
CA ASP A 135 10.64 12.56 -5.83
C ASP A 135 11.60 13.04 -6.94
N ILE A 136 11.40 14.24 -7.45
CA ILE A 136 12.26 14.86 -8.46
C ILE A 136 13.51 15.47 -7.81
N HIS A 137 13.40 15.96 -6.55
CA HIS A 137 14.49 16.60 -5.82
C HIS A 137 14.67 15.99 -4.41
N PRO A 138 14.96 14.67 -4.32
CA PRO A 138 14.82 13.89 -3.10
C PRO A 138 15.82 14.22 -2.00
N THR A 139 16.88 14.98 -2.30
CA THR A 139 17.95 15.32 -1.35
C THR A 139 17.78 16.71 -0.72
N VAL A 140 16.95 17.57 -1.31
CA VAL A 140 16.81 18.97 -0.87
C VAL A 140 15.37 19.35 -0.49
N MET A 141 14.38 18.65 -1.04
CA MET A 141 12.97 18.89 -0.76
C MET A 141 12.40 17.76 0.10
N THR A 142 12.62 17.84 1.40
CA THR A 142 12.26 16.80 2.37
C THR A 142 11.63 17.39 3.63
N GLY A 143 10.92 16.55 4.39
CA GLY A 143 10.35 16.91 5.68
C GLY A 143 9.79 15.72 6.46
N THR A 144 9.19 16.01 7.62
CA THR A 144 8.57 15.04 8.51
C THR A 144 7.04 15.14 8.42
N PHE A 145 6.39 13.99 8.26
CA PHE A 145 4.94 13.88 8.31
C PHE A 145 4.57 13.14 9.61
N THR A 146 4.14 13.89 10.62
CA THR A 146 3.81 13.35 11.94
C THR A 146 2.33 12.95 12.01
N VAL A 147 2.09 11.71 12.37
CA VAL A 147 0.75 11.17 12.67
C VAL A 147 0.56 11.12 14.17
N THR A 148 -0.44 11.86 14.68
CA THR A 148 -0.77 11.90 16.12
C THR A 148 -1.87 10.88 16.47
N LYS A 149 -2.03 10.63 17.78
CA LYS A 149 -3.11 9.78 18.30
C LYS A 149 -4.46 10.43 18.08
#